data_a38f935011b63b1a6281704ac18cae24
#
_entry.id   a38f935011b63b1a6281704ac18cae24
#
_cell.length_a   1.000
_cell.length_b   1.000
_cell.length_c   1.000
_cell.angle_alpha   90.00
_cell.angle_beta   90.00
_cell.angle_gamma   90.00
#
_symmetry.space_group_name_H-M   'P 1'
#
loop_
_entity.id
_entity.type
_entity.pdbx_description
1 polymer ?
#
loop_
_entity_poly.entity_id
_entity_poly.type
_entity_poly.pdbx_seq_one_letter_code
_entity_poly.pdbx_strand_id
1 'polypeptide(L)'
;MLRWLALLLMLLAVPAEAQYAVPRFNPAADYVTAGQDEPGYRRWAAAASWRPAYVRAFNDYLIKYGVGGVAPTWQLLRTATDWQKCGAEPFEVPPVEAWPNIVATLRYIGAYIVPVMGPVEPVSVYRNPSLNQCAGGAATSTHREMGAVDMVPLRPIQREALMRALCRIHTASTPSTNAGLGFYKGIRFHIDTRKYREWGTQGMRGGYGCGAALTEGASPFNPNPVPPPTTTVTRPLVIEMPTDPLAPQR
;
A
#
# COMPACT_ATOMS: atom_id res chain seq x y z
N MET A 1 -44.43 -56.10 -38.34
CA MET A 1 -44.54 -55.62 -36.94
C MET A 1 -43.16 -55.29 -36.43
N LEU A 2 -42.74 -54.02 -36.52
CA LEU A 2 -41.42 -53.58 -36.17
C LEU A 2 -41.50 -52.75 -34.85
N ARG A 3 -40.95 -53.31 -33.76
CA ARG A 3 -40.99 -52.73 -32.43
C ARG A 3 -39.75 -51.78 -32.34
N TRP A 4 -40.04 -50.48 -32.23
CA TRP A 4 -39.02 -49.44 -31.95
C TRP A 4 -38.65 -49.48 -30.47
N LEU A 5 -37.43 -49.86 -30.14
CA LEU A 5 -36.83 -49.65 -28.81
C LEU A 5 -36.28 -48.22 -28.78
N ALA A 6 -36.95 -47.34 -28.04
CA ALA A 6 -36.43 -46.04 -27.71
C ALA A 6 -35.47 -46.19 -26.52
N LEU A 7 -34.16 -46.02 -26.77
CA LEU A 7 -33.17 -45.95 -25.71
C LEU A 7 -33.21 -44.55 -25.11
N LEU A 8 -33.73 -44.46 -23.88
CA LEU A 8 -33.72 -43.22 -23.09
C LEU A 8 -32.36 -43.08 -22.47
N LEU A 9 -31.46 -42.23 -23.05
CA LEU A 9 -30.23 -41.81 -22.44
C LEU A 9 -30.56 -40.79 -21.33
N MET A 10 -30.60 -41.23 -20.08
CA MET A 10 -30.55 -40.33 -18.93
C MET A 10 -29.15 -39.72 -18.83
N LEU A 11 -29.00 -38.49 -19.26
CA LEU A 11 -27.86 -37.64 -18.92
C LEU A 11 -27.93 -37.38 -17.42
N LEU A 12 -27.13 -38.11 -16.65
CA LEU A 12 -26.84 -37.78 -15.26
C LEU A 12 -26.05 -36.47 -15.27
N ALA A 13 -26.73 -35.36 -15.08
CA ALA A 13 -26.09 -34.09 -14.77
C ALA A 13 -25.38 -34.25 -13.42
N VAL A 14 -24.07 -34.45 -13.46
CA VAL A 14 -23.23 -34.36 -12.27
C VAL A 14 -23.35 -32.91 -11.75
N PRO A 15 -23.83 -32.71 -10.51
CA PRO A 15 -23.86 -31.36 -9.97
C PRO A 15 -22.42 -30.85 -9.98
N ALA A 16 -22.17 -29.70 -10.64
CA ALA A 16 -20.93 -28.99 -10.52
C ALA A 16 -20.72 -28.73 -9.02
N GLU A 17 -19.78 -29.42 -8.40
CA GLU A 17 -19.38 -29.12 -7.04
C GLU A 17 -19.02 -27.63 -7.03
N ALA A 18 -19.82 -26.86 -6.33
CA ALA A 18 -19.49 -25.49 -6.04
C ALA A 18 -18.14 -25.54 -5.32
N GLN A 19 -17.07 -25.21 -6.04
CA GLN A 19 -15.75 -25.07 -5.44
C GLN A 19 -15.91 -23.98 -4.39
N TYR A 20 -16.06 -24.39 -3.14
CA TYR A 20 -15.98 -23.49 -2.01
C TYR A 20 -14.60 -22.87 -2.08
N ALA A 21 -14.53 -21.65 -2.61
CA ALA A 21 -13.32 -20.86 -2.55
C ALA A 21 -12.98 -20.71 -1.07
N VAL A 22 -11.97 -21.44 -0.62
CA VAL A 22 -11.46 -21.27 0.75
C VAL A 22 -11.18 -19.80 0.92
N PRO A 23 -11.80 -19.11 1.89
CA PRO A 23 -11.57 -17.69 2.09
C PRO A 23 -10.06 -17.50 2.25
N ARG A 24 -9.43 -16.83 1.29
CA ARG A 24 -8.01 -16.47 1.44
C ARG A 24 -7.94 -15.51 2.61
N PHE A 25 -7.25 -15.93 3.66
CA PHE A 25 -6.98 -15.06 4.78
C PHE A 25 -6.36 -13.77 4.26
N ASN A 26 -7.05 -12.65 4.45
CA ASN A 26 -6.58 -11.32 4.07
C ASN A 26 -6.45 -10.47 5.34
N PRO A 27 -5.24 -10.35 5.92
CA PRO A 27 -5.00 -9.52 7.10
C PRO A 27 -5.36 -8.05 6.89
N ALA A 28 -5.41 -7.60 5.64
CA ALA A 28 -5.77 -6.23 5.30
C ALA A 28 -7.28 -5.96 5.41
N ALA A 29 -8.13 -6.99 5.44
CA ALA A 29 -9.58 -6.82 5.42
C ALA A 29 -10.09 -5.93 6.57
N ASP A 30 -9.48 -6.02 7.75
CA ASP A 30 -9.84 -5.21 8.92
C ASP A 30 -9.34 -3.75 8.84
N TYR A 31 -8.50 -3.43 7.86
CA TYR A 31 -7.86 -2.12 7.69
C TYR A 31 -8.31 -1.40 6.42
N VAL A 32 -8.93 -2.11 5.49
CA VAL A 32 -9.50 -1.56 4.26
C VAL A 32 -10.98 -1.27 4.49
N THR A 33 -11.34 0.00 4.53
CA THR A 33 -12.73 0.40 4.75
C THR A 33 -13.59 0.15 3.51
N ALA A 34 -14.90 -0.04 3.71
CA ALA A 34 -15.85 -0.23 2.62
C ALA A 34 -15.69 0.87 1.56
N GLY A 35 -15.64 0.49 0.29
CA GLY A 35 -15.40 1.40 -0.82
C GLY A 35 -13.92 1.63 -1.18
N GLN A 36 -12.97 1.23 -0.33
CA GLN A 36 -11.53 1.26 -0.64
C GLN A 36 -11.01 -0.10 -1.16
N ASP A 37 -11.88 -1.04 -1.43
CA ASP A 37 -11.61 -2.30 -2.11
C ASP A 37 -11.47 -2.13 -3.64
N GLU A 38 -11.12 -3.18 -4.36
CA GLU A 38 -10.98 -3.11 -5.83
C GLU A 38 -12.29 -2.75 -6.53
N PRO A 39 -13.47 -3.30 -6.17
CA PRO A 39 -14.75 -2.84 -6.71
C PRO A 39 -15.01 -1.35 -6.45
N GLY A 40 -14.67 -0.84 -5.28
CA GLY A 40 -14.73 0.59 -4.94
C GLY A 40 -13.84 1.44 -5.82
N TYR A 41 -12.60 0.99 -6.03
CA TYR A 41 -11.68 1.65 -6.95
C TYR A 41 -12.24 1.73 -8.38
N ARG A 42 -12.78 0.63 -8.90
CA ARG A 42 -13.38 0.61 -10.25
C ARG A 42 -14.53 1.62 -10.38
N ARG A 43 -15.41 1.71 -9.38
CA ARG A 43 -16.50 2.70 -9.35
C ARG A 43 -15.95 4.11 -9.30
N TRP A 44 -14.98 4.38 -8.42
CA TRP A 44 -14.33 5.68 -8.31
C TRP A 44 -13.64 6.09 -9.60
N ALA A 45 -12.89 5.20 -10.24
CA ALA A 45 -12.20 5.48 -11.49
C ALA A 45 -13.17 5.79 -12.64
N ALA A 46 -14.31 5.09 -12.69
CA ALA A 46 -15.36 5.32 -13.71
C ALA A 46 -16.21 6.58 -13.48
N ALA A 47 -16.20 7.14 -12.26
CA ALA A 47 -17.03 8.29 -11.91
C ALA A 47 -16.57 9.62 -12.55
N ALA A 48 -15.34 9.68 -13.08
CA ALA A 48 -14.87 10.85 -13.82
C ALA A 48 -13.95 10.42 -14.98
N SER A 49 -14.22 10.92 -16.17
CA SER A 49 -13.55 10.50 -17.43
C SER A 49 -12.04 10.75 -17.45
N TRP A 50 -11.54 11.71 -16.69
CA TRP A 50 -10.12 12.04 -16.59
C TRP A 50 -9.34 11.07 -15.67
N ARG A 51 -9.97 10.45 -14.67
CA ARG A 51 -9.30 9.60 -13.66
C ARG A 51 -8.48 8.47 -14.26
N PRO A 52 -8.98 7.67 -15.23
CA PRO A 52 -8.19 6.59 -15.81
C PRO A 52 -6.90 7.05 -16.49
N ALA A 53 -6.90 8.23 -17.12
CA ALA A 53 -5.70 8.78 -17.76
C ALA A 53 -4.64 9.17 -16.72
N TYR A 54 -5.04 9.86 -15.66
CA TYR A 54 -4.12 10.22 -14.56
C TYR A 54 -3.58 9.01 -13.83
N VAL A 55 -4.41 8.00 -13.56
CA VAL A 55 -3.95 6.74 -12.94
C VAL A 55 -2.92 6.05 -13.82
N ARG A 56 -3.14 5.99 -15.14
CA ARG A 56 -2.13 5.44 -16.06
C ARG A 56 -0.84 6.24 -16.02
N ALA A 57 -0.91 7.57 -16.11
CA ALA A 57 0.27 8.43 -16.04
C ALA A 57 1.05 8.23 -14.71
N PHE A 58 0.35 8.11 -13.58
CA PHE A 58 0.98 7.81 -12.31
C PHE A 58 1.63 6.42 -12.30
N ASN A 59 0.95 5.39 -12.82
CA ASN A 59 1.51 4.05 -12.96
C ASN A 59 2.79 4.05 -13.82
N ASP A 60 2.75 4.71 -14.97
CA ASP A 60 3.91 4.81 -15.88
C ASP A 60 5.08 5.56 -15.23
N TYR A 61 4.76 6.58 -14.43
CA TYR A 61 5.74 7.27 -13.60
C TYR A 61 6.42 6.31 -12.61
N LEU A 62 5.65 5.52 -11.86
CA LEU A 62 6.20 4.55 -10.90
C LEU A 62 7.07 3.49 -11.59
N ILE A 63 6.64 2.98 -12.74
CA ILE A 63 7.42 2.03 -13.57
C ILE A 63 8.73 2.66 -14.01
N LYS A 64 8.68 3.88 -14.55
CA LYS A 64 9.86 4.61 -15.00
C LYS A 64 10.91 4.79 -13.89
N TYR A 65 10.48 5.02 -12.66
CA TYR A 65 11.38 5.16 -11.52
C TYR A 65 11.73 3.84 -10.82
N GLY A 66 11.34 2.69 -11.41
CA GLY A 66 11.69 1.35 -10.94
C GLY A 66 10.99 0.93 -9.65
N VAL A 67 9.83 1.52 -9.36
CA VAL A 67 9.04 1.21 -8.15
C VAL A 67 7.62 0.72 -8.45
N GLY A 68 7.25 0.50 -9.73
CA GLY A 68 5.92 0.08 -10.21
C GLY A 68 5.65 -1.36 -9.83
N GLY A 69 6.15 -2.11 -9.08
CA GLY A 69 5.87 -3.50 -8.69
C GLY A 69 5.81 -3.72 -7.17
N VAL A 70 6.03 -2.66 -6.40
CA VAL A 70 6.08 -2.74 -4.93
C VAL A 70 4.69 -3.02 -4.36
N ALA A 71 3.69 -2.40 -4.94
CA ALA A 71 2.27 -2.65 -4.66
C ALA A 71 1.42 -2.30 -5.89
N PRO A 72 0.19 -2.84 -6.03
CA PRO A 72 -0.73 -2.42 -7.08
C PRO A 72 -0.98 -0.91 -7.04
N THR A 73 -0.86 -0.22 -8.19
CA THR A 73 -0.98 1.25 -8.28
C THR A 73 -2.29 1.76 -7.68
N TRP A 74 -3.41 1.05 -7.88
CA TRP A 74 -4.70 1.47 -7.34
C TRP A 74 -4.74 1.48 -5.79
N GLN A 75 -3.96 0.61 -5.12
CA GLN A 75 -3.85 0.63 -3.67
C GLN A 75 -3.05 1.85 -3.17
N LEU A 76 -2.10 2.33 -3.97
CA LEU A 76 -1.34 3.54 -3.67
C LEU A 76 -2.16 4.83 -3.79
N LEU A 77 -3.38 4.74 -4.33
CA LEU A 77 -4.34 5.86 -4.41
C LEU A 77 -5.30 5.90 -3.22
N ARG A 78 -5.28 4.93 -2.31
CA ARG A 78 -6.13 4.94 -1.12
C ARG A 78 -5.81 6.15 -0.24
N THR A 79 -6.86 6.86 0.15
CA THR A 79 -6.80 8.00 1.06
C THR A 79 -6.79 7.54 2.52
N ALA A 80 -7.29 8.31 3.48
CA ALA A 80 -7.39 7.87 4.88
C ALA A 80 -8.51 6.82 5.05
N THR A 81 -8.38 5.96 6.05
CA THR A 81 -9.46 5.04 6.44
C THR A 81 -10.72 5.76 6.96
N ASP A 82 -10.56 6.99 7.44
CA ASP A 82 -11.65 7.87 7.88
C ASP A 82 -12.31 8.67 6.73
N TRP A 83 -12.00 8.37 5.47
CA TRP A 83 -12.46 9.12 4.30
C TRP A 83 -13.96 9.40 4.32
N GLN A 84 -14.77 8.38 4.63
CA GLN A 84 -16.23 8.48 4.63
C GLN A 84 -16.73 9.43 5.74
N LYS A 85 -16.19 9.28 6.96
CA LYS A 85 -16.48 10.18 8.08
C LYS A 85 -16.09 11.62 7.77
N CYS A 86 -15.06 11.82 6.99
CA CYS A 86 -14.54 13.13 6.60
C CYS A 86 -15.20 13.71 5.35
N GLY A 87 -16.18 13.03 4.76
CA GLY A 87 -16.82 13.46 3.51
C GLY A 87 -15.85 13.55 2.32
N ALA A 88 -14.77 12.75 2.35
CA ALA A 88 -13.74 12.73 1.32
C ALA A 88 -13.95 11.57 0.33
N GLU A 89 -13.13 11.48 -0.70
CA GLU A 89 -13.11 10.37 -1.65
C GLU A 89 -12.30 9.18 -1.11
N PRO A 90 -12.67 7.92 -1.43
CA PRO A 90 -11.91 6.73 -1.00
C PRO A 90 -10.54 6.62 -1.64
N PHE A 91 -10.39 7.18 -2.84
CA PHE A 91 -9.15 7.23 -3.61
C PHE A 91 -8.93 8.65 -4.13
N GLU A 92 -7.67 9.02 -4.30
CA GLU A 92 -7.29 10.30 -4.86
C GLU A 92 -5.98 10.15 -5.64
N VAL A 93 -5.93 10.70 -6.86
CA VAL A 93 -4.66 10.85 -7.56
C VAL A 93 -3.97 12.10 -6.98
N PRO A 94 -2.80 11.93 -6.35
CA PRO A 94 -2.09 13.07 -5.77
C PRO A 94 -1.65 14.06 -6.86
N PRO A 95 -1.43 15.33 -6.52
CA PRO A 95 -0.84 16.31 -7.43
C PRO A 95 0.47 15.79 -8.02
N VAL A 96 0.72 16.06 -9.31
CA VAL A 96 1.89 15.55 -10.04
C VAL A 96 3.20 15.97 -9.38
N GLU A 97 3.23 17.16 -8.80
CA GLU A 97 4.37 17.72 -8.08
C GLU A 97 4.75 16.90 -6.85
N ALA A 98 3.80 16.16 -6.29
CA ALA A 98 4.01 15.30 -5.13
C ALA A 98 4.51 13.89 -5.49
N TRP A 99 4.40 13.46 -6.76
CA TRP A 99 4.78 12.10 -7.19
C TRP A 99 6.24 11.72 -6.90
N PRO A 100 7.23 12.64 -7.01
CA PRO A 100 8.61 12.32 -6.65
C PRO A 100 8.81 11.82 -5.22
N ASN A 101 7.98 12.30 -4.28
CA ASN A 101 8.16 12.01 -2.86
C ASN A 101 7.91 10.55 -2.50
N ILE A 102 7.00 9.85 -3.23
CA ILE A 102 6.68 8.45 -2.94
C ILE A 102 7.78 7.49 -3.42
N VAL A 103 8.61 7.91 -4.39
CA VAL A 103 9.59 7.01 -5.02
C VAL A 103 10.61 6.49 -4.01
N ALA A 104 11.17 7.37 -3.16
CA ALA A 104 12.13 6.95 -2.14
C ALA A 104 11.49 5.98 -1.13
N THR A 105 10.26 6.26 -0.71
CA THR A 105 9.51 5.43 0.22
C THR A 105 9.20 4.05 -0.37
N LEU A 106 8.75 3.99 -1.62
CA LEU A 106 8.51 2.71 -2.30
C LEU A 106 9.80 1.91 -2.53
N ARG A 107 10.92 2.57 -2.84
CA ARG A 107 12.23 1.90 -2.90
C ARG A 107 12.60 1.28 -1.56
N TYR A 108 12.43 2.03 -0.47
CA TYR A 108 12.68 1.49 0.86
C TYR A 108 11.78 0.29 1.17
N ILE A 109 10.49 0.37 0.87
CA ILE A 109 9.55 -0.74 1.07
C ILE A 109 9.98 -1.96 0.24
N GLY A 110 10.29 -1.77 -1.03
CA GLY A 110 10.71 -2.86 -1.93
C GLY A 110 12.04 -3.49 -1.55
N ALA A 111 13.02 -2.69 -1.10
CA ALA A 111 14.36 -3.15 -0.78
C ALA A 111 14.50 -3.76 0.62
N TYR A 112 13.76 -3.25 1.61
CA TYR A 112 13.97 -3.61 3.01
C TYR A 112 12.76 -4.29 3.66
N ILE A 113 11.54 -3.87 3.32
CA ILE A 113 10.32 -4.39 3.96
C ILE A 113 9.84 -5.68 3.30
N VAL A 114 9.62 -5.64 1.97
CA VAL A 114 9.07 -6.77 1.22
C VAL A 114 9.92 -8.04 1.32
N PRO A 115 11.26 -8.01 1.26
CA PRO A 115 12.08 -9.22 1.40
C PRO A 115 11.90 -9.94 2.73
N VAL A 116 11.58 -9.21 3.79
CA VAL A 116 11.43 -9.74 5.15
C VAL A 116 9.98 -10.08 5.48
N MET A 117 9.08 -9.14 5.20
CA MET A 117 7.68 -9.25 5.58
C MET A 117 6.83 -10.00 4.54
N GLY A 118 7.35 -10.19 3.32
CA GLY A 118 6.56 -10.60 2.18
C GLY A 118 5.73 -9.43 1.60
N PRO A 119 4.76 -9.74 0.72
CA PRO A 119 3.89 -8.71 0.15
C PRO A 119 3.16 -7.91 1.23
N VAL A 120 3.00 -6.61 0.97
CA VAL A 120 2.27 -5.68 1.83
C VAL A 120 1.11 -5.06 1.07
N GLU A 121 0.07 -4.67 1.78
CA GLU A 121 -1.07 -3.96 1.21
C GLU A 121 -1.13 -2.53 1.75
N PRO A 122 -0.94 -1.50 0.90
CA PRO A 122 -1.17 -0.12 1.27
C PRO A 122 -2.63 0.12 1.68
N VAL A 123 -2.86 0.74 2.83
CA VAL A 123 -4.20 1.03 3.35
C VAL A 123 -4.48 2.54 3.45
N SER A 124 -3.44 3.37 3.45
CA SER A 124 -3.56 4.82 3.34
C SER A 124 -2.25 5.41 2.81
N VAL A 125 -2.32 6.29 1.80
CA VAL A 125 -1.14 6.90 1.20
C VAL A 125 -1.27 8.41 1.16
N TYR A 126 -1.83 8.99 0.10
CA TYR A 126 -2.02 10.44 0.03
C TYR A 126 -3.24 10.88 0.84
N ARG A 127 -3.07 11.99 1.56
CA ARG A 127 -4.16 12.67 2.27
C ARG A 127 -4.06 14.16 1.98
N ASN A 128 -5.00 14.70 1.23
CA ASN A 128 -5.07 16.14 1.06
C ASN A 128 -5.20 16.86 2.42
N PRO A 129 -4.90 18.17 2.51
CA PRO A 129 -4.86 18.87 3.80
C PRO A 129 -6.14 18.76 4.62
N SER A 130 -7.31 18.84 3.99
CA SER A 130 -8.62 18.77 4.68
C SER A 130 -8.87 17.38 5.24
N LEU A 131 -8.61 16.33 4.45
CA LEU A 131 -8.76 14.96 4.91
C LEU A 131 -7.75 14.63 6.02
N ASN A 132 -6.50 15.07 5.89
CA ASN A 132 -5.50 14.84 6.92
C ASN A 132 -5.90 15.47 8.25
N GLN A 133 -6.41 16.69 8.24
CA GLN A 133 -6.89 17.37 9.43
C GLN A 133 -8.09 16.64 10.06
N CYS A 134 -9.11 16.28 9.26
CA CYS A 134 -10.30 15.58 9.75
C CYS A 134 -9.94 14.19 10.31
N ALA A 135 -9.03 13.48 9.70
CA ALA A 135 -8.56 12.16 10.15
C ALA A 135 -7.58 12.22 11.35
N GLY A 136 -7.36 13.40 11.95
CA GLY A 136 -6.48 13.59 13.10
C GLY A 136 -4.99 13.45 12.78
N GLY A 137 -4.60 13.61 11.53
CA GLY A 137 -3.19 13.59 11.11
C GLY A 137 -2.44 14.86 11.55
N ALA A 138 -1.15 14.71 11.84
CA ALA A 138 -0.28 15.84 12.17
C ALA A 138 -0.25 16.87 11.04
N ALA A 139 -0.15 18.16 11.37
CA ALA A 139 -0.06 19.23 10.38
C ALA A 139 1.14 19.09 9.44
N THR A 140 2.22 18.45 9.92
CA THR A 140 3.44 18.16 9.15
C THR A 140 3.50 16.71 8.65
N SER A 141 2.34 16.04 8.50
CA SER A 141 2.27 14.65 8.05
C SER A 141 2.83 14.48 6.63
N THR A 142 3.70 13.50 6.47
CA THR A 142 4.27 13.10 5.16
C THR A 142 3.24 12.53 4.18
N HIS A 143 2.08 12.08 4.68
CA HIS A 143 0.95 11.73 3.82
C HIS A 143 0.42 12.90 2.99
N ARG A 144 0.49 14.13 3.51
CA ARG A 144 0.07 15.33 2.79
C ARG A 144 0.92 15.66 1.56
N GLU A 145 2.12 15.13 1.53
CA GLU A 145 3.11 15.35 0.49
C GLU A 145 3.31 14.10 -0.38
N MET A 146 2.45 13.09 -0.28
CA MET A 146 2.60 11.79 -0.96
C MET A 146 3.91 11.08 -0.58
N GLY A 147 4.48 11.32 0.59
CA GLY A 147 5.78 10.79 1.01
C GLY A 147 5.69 9.58 1.95
N ALA A 148 4.50 9.10 2.27
CA ALA A 148 4.29 8.04 3.25
C ALA A 148 3.31 6.98 2.78
N VAL A 149 3.48 5.75 3.29
CA VAL A 149 2.55 4.63 3.10
C VAL A 149 2.25 4.00 4.45
N ASP A 150 0.98 3.97 4.82
CA ASP A 150 0.48 3.09 5.85
C ASP A 150 0.08 1.76 5.20
N MET A 151 0.51 0.66 5.78
CA MET A 151 0.32 -0.66 5.18
C MET A 151 0.18 -1.78 6.21
N VAL A 152 -0.25 -2.95 5.74
CA VAL A 152 -0.30 -4.19 6.52
C VAL A 152 0.37 -5.31 5.74
N PRO A 153 1.04 -6.28 6.42
CA PRO A 153 1.57 -7.47 5.74
C PRO A 153 0.43 -8.37 5.29
N LEU A 154 0.60 -9.00 4.12
CA LEU A 154 -0.35 -10.01 3.63
C LEU A 154 -0.09 -11.42 4.17
N ARG A 155 1.03 -11.62 4.88
CA ARG A 155 1.29 -12.87 5.61
C ARG A 155 0.81 -12.73 7.04
N PRO A 156 0.20 -13.77 7.62
CA PRO A 156 -0.17 -13.78 9.03
C PRO A 156 1.05 -13.52 9.92
N ILE A 157 0.94 -12.55 10.80
CA ILE A 157 2.01 -12.22 11.75
C ILE A 157 1.41 -11.65 13.03
N GLN A 158 1.98 -12.03 14.16
CA GLN A 158 1.64 -11.46 15.45
C GLN A 158 2.26 -10.06 15.58
N ARG A 159 1.53 -9.12 16.23
CA ARG A 159 1.95 -7.73 16.40
C ARG A 159 3.39 -7.59 16.92
N GLU A 160 3.75 -8.35 17.96
CA GLU A 160 5.08 -8.27 18.55
C GLU A 160 6.17 -8.73 17.57
N ALA A 161 5.91 -9.79 16.81
CA ALA A 161 6.83 -10.27 15.79
C ALA A 161 7.00 -9.27 14.66
N LEU A 162 5.89 -8.63 14.22
CA LEU A 162 5.92 -7.52 13.27
C LEU A 162 6.80 -6.37 13.76
N MET A 163 6.56 -5.91 14.98
CA MET A 163 7.29 -4.78 15.56
C MET A 163 8.78 -5.10 15.67
N ARG A 164 9.16 -6.28 16.16
CA ARG A 164 10.56 -6.71 16.22
C ARG A 164 11.23 -6.76 14.85
N ALA A 165 10.55 -7.33 13.84
CA ALA A 165 11.08 -7.42 12.50
C ALA A 165 11.31 -6.03 11.89
N LEU A 166 10.31 -5.16 11.96
CA LEU A 166 10.40 -3.80 11.43
C LEU A 166 11.44 -2.95 12.17
N CYS A 167 11.55 -3.08 13.49
CA CYS A 167 12.59 -2.42 14.26
C CYS A 167 14.00 -2.85 13.85
N ARG A 168 14.23 -4.16 13.62
CA ARG A 168 15.51 -4.65 13.11
C ARG A 168 15.85 -4.04 11.75
N ILE A 169 14.87 -4.03 10.82
CA ILE A 169 15.06 -3.42 9.51
C ILE A 169 15.39 -1.94 9.65
N HIS A 170 14.59 -1.20 10.43
CA HIS A 170 14.74 0.23 10.63
C HIS A 170 16.11 0.58 11.21
N THR A 171 16.55 -0.12 12.26
CA THR A 171 17.85 0.09 12.89
C THR A 171 19.02 -0.26 11.96
N ALA A 172 18.90 -1.36 11.19
CA ALA A 172 19.94 -1.80 10.26
C ALA A 172 20.08 -0.90 9.02
N SER A 173 18.97 -0.31 8.56
CA SER A 173 18.95 0.54 7.36
C SER A 173 19.29 2.00 7.60
N THR A 174 19.47 2.41 8.85
CA THR A 174 19.86 3.75 9.27
C THR A 174 21.37 3.98 9.08
N PRO A 175 21.87 5.20 8.92
CA PRO A 175 21.23 6.50 8.71
C PRO A 175 21.02 6.86 7.24
N SER A 176 21.40 5.99 6.31
CA SER A 176 21.45 6.30 4.86
C SER A 176 20.08 6.49 4.20
N THR A 177 19.00 5.98 4.82
CA THR A 177 17.68 5.93 4.19
C THR A 177 16.70 7.00 4.69
N ASN A 178 17.01 7.71 5.78
CA ASN A 178 16.08 8.64 6.44
C ASN A 178 14.70 8.04 6.74
N ALA A 179 14.61 6.73 6.94
CA ALA A 179 13.33 6.06 7.12
C ALA A 179 12.63 6.48 8.41
N GLY A 180 11.36 6.85 8.31
CA GLY A 180 10.43 7.00 9.42
C GLY A 180 9.61 5.73 9.58
N LEU A 181 9.55 5.17 10.79
CA LEU A 181 8.78 3.98 11.14
C LEU A 181 7.74 4.32 12.18
N GLY A 182 6.49 3.96 11.91
CA GLY A 182 5.39 4.16 12.85
C GLY A 182 4.55 2.92 13.05
N PHE A 183 4.00 2.74 14.25
CA PHE A 183 3.11 1.65 14.58
C PHE A 183 1.74 2.16 15.04
N TYR A 184 0.70 1.63 14.39
CA TYR A 184 -0.69 1.81 14.81
C TYR A 184 -1.17 0.65 15.69
N LYS A 185 -2.45 0.59 15.97
CA LYS A 185 -3.07 -0.61 16.56
C LYS A 185 -3.00 -1.79 15.58
N GLY A 186 -2.92 -3.01 16.14
CA GLY A 186 -2.87 -4.24 15.33
C GLY A 186 -1.56 -4.37 14.56
N ILE A 187 -1.65 -4.74 13.29
CA ILE A 187 -0.50 -4.99 12.41
C ILE A 187 -0.28 -3.89 11.36
N ARG A 188 -1.02 -2.78 11.44
CA ARG A 188 -0.79 -1.61 10.58
C ARG A 188 0.45 -0.87 11.02
N PHE A 189 1.28 -0.50 10.05
CA PHE A 189 2.49 0.28 10.26
C PHE A 189 2.68 1.33 9.17
N HIS A 190 3.50 2.32 9.46
CA HIS A 190 3.81 3.47 8.63
C HIS A 190 5.27 3.45 8.20
N ILE A 191 5.51 3.76 6.95
CA ILE A 191 6.86 4.03 6.41
C ILE A 191 6.83 5.34 5.63
N ASP A 192 7.83 6.18 5.89
CA ASP A 192 8.22 7.32 5.03
C ASP A 192 9.76 7.43 4.96
N THR A 193 10.28 8.30 4.12
CA THR A 193 11.73 8.53 3.97
C THR A 193 12.13 9.99 4.12
N ARG A 194 11.36 10.75 4.90
CA ARG A 194 11.63 12.18 5.13
C ARG A 194 12.69 12.43 6.18
N LYS A 195 12.58 11.70 7.30
CA LYS A 195 13.49 11.84 8.45
C LYS A 195 13.50 10.55 9.26
N TYR A 196 14.69 10.13 9.67
CA TYR A 196 14.83 9.02 10.62
C TYR A 196 14.10 9.33 11.92
N ARG A 197 13.10 8.52 12.24
CA ARG A 197 12.33 8.58 13.47
C ARG A 197 11.50 7.31 13.65
N GLU A 198 11.03 7.12 14.86
CA GLU A 198 10.07 6.06 15.18
C GLU A 198 8.98 6.58 16.13
N TRP A 199 7.81 5.96 16.08
CA TRP A 199 6.70 6.29 16.97
C TRP A 199 5.72 5.10 17.09
N GLY A 200 4.84 5.13 18.12
CA GLY A 200 3.85 4.07 18.35
C GLY A 200 4.43 2.78 18.93
N THR A 201 5.64 2.84 19.47
CA THR A 201 6.35 1.71 20.08
C THR A 201 5.92 1.43 21.54
N GLN A 202 4.95 2.19 22.06
CA GLN A 202 4.42 2.00 23.41
C GLN A 202 3.81 0.59 23.54
N GLY A 203 4.12 -0.08 24.65
CA GLY A 203 3.62 -1.42 24.94
C GLY A 203 4.49 -2.57 24.40
N MET A 204 5.65 -2.27 23.80
CA MET A 204 6.69 -3.30 23.60
C MET A 204 7.25 -3.74 24.95
N ARG A 205 7.39 -5.07 25.14
CA ARG A 205 8.08 -5.59 26.33
C ARG A 205 9.53 -5.10 26.31
N GLY A 206 9.99 -4.46 27.36
CA GLY A 206 11.36 -3.94 27.48
C GLY A 206 11.50 -2.40 27.35
N GLY A 207 10.43 -1.65 27.10
CA GLY A 207 10.49 -0.18 27.13
C GLY A 207 10.00 0.50 25.83
N TYR A 208 10.42 1.75 25.66
CA TYR A 208 10.06 2.59 24.51
C TYR A 208 11.15 2.52 23.43
N GLY A 209 10.72 2.46 22.17
CA GLY A 209 11.61 2.52 21.02
C GLY A 209 12.08 1.18 20.49
N CYS A 210 12.61 1.20 19.26
CA CYS A 210 13.15 0.01 18.60
C CYS A 210 14.38 -0.58 19.32
N GLY A 211 15.13 0.23 20.05
CA GLY A 211 16.27 -0.25 20.84
C GLY A 211 15.88 -1.30 21.87
N ALA A 212 14.73 -1.15 22.52
CA ALA A 212 14.23 -2.13 23.48
C ALA A 212 13.76 -3.44 22.84
N ALA A 213 13.26 -3.39 21.61
CA ALA A 213 12.81 -4.56 20.87
C ALA A 213 13.96 -5.50 20.46
N LEU A 214 15.18 -5.00 20.44
CA LEU A 214 16.37 -5.72 19.97
C LEU A 214 17.11 -6.47 21.08
N THR A 215 16.82 -6.15 22.35
CA THR A 215 17.49 -6.79 23.50
C THR A 215 16.96 -8.18 23.84
N GLU A 216 15.79 -8.58 23.33
CA GLU A 216 15.19 -9.90 23.56
C GLU A 216 15.39 -10.83 22.36
N GLY A 217 16.39 -11.72 22.44
CA GLY A 217 16.53 -12.92 21.61
C GLY A 217 16.97 -12.69 20.17
N ALA A 218 18.25 -12.54 19.95
CA ALA A 218 18.87 -12.51 18.61
C ALA A 218 18.73 -13.86 17.88
N SER A 219 17.79 -13.97 16.97
CA SER A 219 17.90 -14.91 15.85
C SER A 219 18.71 -14.27 14.73
N PRO A 220 19.61 -14.99 14.03
CA PRO A 220 20.48 -14.40 13.01
C PRO A 220 19.66 -13.98 11.79
N PHE A 221 19.31 -12.72 11.74
CA PHE A 221 18.78 -12.07 10.56
C PHE A 221 19.94 -11.54 9.74
N ASN A 222 20.03 -11.89 8.45
CA ASN A 222 21.02 -11.30 7.55
C ASN A 222 20.54 -9.91 7.11
N PRO A 223 21.17 -8.81 7.55
CA PRO A 223 20.71 -7.46 7.26
C PRO A 223 21.20 -6.89 5.91
N ASN A 224 21.85 -7.72 5.06
CA ASN A 224 22.31 -7.26 3.76
C ASN A 224 21.22 -7.45 2.70
N PRO A 225 20.27 -6.53 2.53
CA PRO A 225 19.43 -6.49 1.36
C PRO A 225 20.33 -6.16 0.15
N VAL A 226 20.06 -6.82 -0.97
CA VAL A 226 20.66 -6.45 -2.25
C VAL A 226 20.38 -4.96 -2.47
N PRO A 227 21.39 -4.11 -2.65
CA PRO A 227 21.14 -2.68 -2.89
C PRO A 227 20.25 -2.55 -4.12
N PRO A 228 19.26 -1.65 -4.10
CA PRO A 228 18.43 -1.39 -5.26
C PRO A 228 19.33 -0.97 -6.43
N PRO A 229 19.00 -1.36 -7.67
CA PRO A 229 19.76 -0.95 -8.83
C PRO A 229 19.87 0.57 -8.82
N THR A 230 21.10 1.07 -8.89
CA THR A 230 21.41 2.51 -8.90
C THR A 230 20.97 3.07 -10.24
N THR A 231 19.70 3.44 -10.35
CA THR A 231 19.24 4.19 -11.52
C THR A 231 19.55 5.66 -11.28
N THR A 232 20.64 6.13 -11.86
CA THR A 232 20.99 7.56 -11.88
C THR A 232 19.93 8.31 -12.67
N VAL A 233 19.00 8.94 -11.99
CA VAL A 233 17.96 9.77 -12.63
C VAL A 233 18.58 11.14 -12.92
N THR A 234 19.01 11.33 -14.15
CA THR A 234 19.78 12.53 -14.58
C THR A 234 18.91 13.70 -15.05
N ARG A 235 17.58 13.64 -15.01
CA ARG A 235 16.75 14.79 -15.42
C ARG A 235 15.33 14.74 -14.84
N PRO A 236 14.80 15.85 -14.32
CA PRO A 236 13.37 15.91 -14.01
C PRO A 236 12.57 15.76 -15.30
N LEU A 237 11.58 14.89 -15.28
CA LEU A 237 10.64 14.73 -16.38
C LEU A 237 9.65 15.89 -16.35
N VAL A 238 9.57 16.61 -17.45
CA VAL A 238 8.37 17.40 -17.72
C VAL A 238 7.30 16.42 -18.15
N ILE A 239 6.36 16.13 -17.24
CA ILE A 239 5.20 15.32 -17.55
C ILE A 239 4.21 16.28 -18.19
N GLU A 240 4.00 16.17 -19.50
CA GLU A 240 2.89 16.85 -20.14
C GLU A 240 1.60 16.24 -19.57
N MET A 241 0.89 17.06 -18.82
CA MET A 241 -0.42 16.72 -18.28
C MET A 241 -1.41 16.59 -19.42
N PRO A 242 -2.30 15.57 -19.43
CA PRO A 242 -3.44 15.59 -20.32
C PRO A 242 -4.22 16.86 -20.06
N THR A 243 -4.34 17.72 -21.05
CA THR A 243 -5.20 18.91 -20.95
C THR A 243 -6.63 18.44 -20.72
N ASP A 244 -7.24 18.93 -19.66
CA ASP A 244 -8.66 18.70 -19.40
C ASP A 244 -9.45 19.35 -20.54
N PRO A 245 -10.17 18.56 -21.38
CA PRO A 245 -10.94 19.13 -22.50
C PRO A 245 -12.09 20.02 -22.01
N LEU A 246 -12.37 20.07 -20.71
CA LEU A 246 -13.42 20.87 -20.10
C LEU A 246 -12.88 22.04 -19.26
N ALA A 247 -11.56 22.26 -19.22
CA ALA A 247 -11.01 23.43 -18.56
C ALA A 247 -11.44 24.70 -19.30
N PRO A 248 -12.06 25.71 -18.64
CA PRO A 248 -12.42 26.94 -19.28
C PRO A 248 -11.16 27.63 -19.80
N GLN A 249 -11.11 27.86 -21.11
CA GLN A 249 -10.07 28.67 -21.74
C GLN A 249 -10.20 30.10 -21.17
N ARG A 250 -9.19 30.58 -20.48
CA ARG A 250 -9.05 31.97 -20.08
C ARG A 250 -8.40 32.76 -21.20
#